data_343797d32d61580ca7d22d6158ec8da5
#
_entry.id   343797d32d61580ca7d22d6158ec8da5
#
_cell.length_a   1.000
_cell.length_b   1.000
_cell.length_c   1.000
_cell.angle_alpha   90.00
_cell.angle_beta   90.00
_cell.angle_gamma   90.00
#
_symmetry.space_group_name_H-M   'P 1'
#
loop_
_entity.id
_entity.type
_entity.pdbx_description
1 polymer ?
#
loop_
_entity_poly.entity_id
_entity_poly.type
_entity_poly.pdbx_seq_one_letter_code
_entity_poly.pdbx_strand_id
1 'polypeptide(L)'
;MVKSKLLKVKRWVNLNEAAQRLSLALDEQVNALELLELALDGELVLSVKLPFDKKFLARKIIEKHTPMLEYHKGMFKFQNEFFGKHFIEGSDAYVKAEMDYLITQHKLFLDGYAGEEMPDEFNNFDCYCNSIKNVEWDYGDIEYLDDNIFELSMLGAEEIDVMWLIRQNKGEDLEELTNLNGVVLRDRNGSLYNLQEKFDEVFIKNLEEINTESKDENSLIRYSRKFRVDPRHYFPAGTLPAGSEIGMSPANMSKFEAKLLESDSSFPDEQLLLTMGSILKEITTSGAKKWTQGALATAISEKKIINLSERTINGIFSETNKRLKSIS
;
A
#
# COMPACT_ATOMS: atom_id res chain seq x y z
N MET A 1 7.32 -30.71 0.70
CA MET A 1 7.46 -29.44 -0.05
C MET A 1 8.88 -29.33 -0.59
N VAL A 2 9.10 -29.46 -1.89
CA VAL A 2 10.42 -29.21 -2.50
C VAL A 2 10.56 -27.71 -2.66
N LYS A 3 11.21 -27.04 -1.70
CA LYS A 3 11.53 -25.61 -1.81
C LYS A 3 12.58 -25.44 -2.91
N SER A 4 12.19 -24.94 -4.08
CA SER A 4 13.15 -24.65 -5.16
C SER A 4 14.24 -23.72 -4.65
N LYS A 5 15.48 -24.20 -4.63
CA LYS A 5 16.65 -23.41 -4.21
C LYS A 5 16.89 -22.19 -5.13
N LEU A 6 16.52 -22.32 -6.41
CA LEU A 6 16.67 -21.25 -7.41
C LEU A 6 15.79 -20.03 -7.14
N LEU A 7 14.58 -20.23 -6.60
CA LEU A 7 13.68 -19.12 -6.26
C LEU A 7 14.20 -18.24 -5.12
N LYS A 8 15.05 -18.77 -4.24
CA LYS A 8 15.68 -17.96 -3.18
C LYS A 8 16.73 -16.98 -3.73
N VAL A 9 17.21 -17.22 -4.95
CA VAL A 9 18.24 -16.40 -5.59
C VAL A 9 17.64 -15.42 -6.60
N LYS A 10 16.47 -15.73 -7.16
CA LYS A 10 15.74 -14.80 -8.05
C LYS A 10 15.25 -13.60 -7.27
N ARG A 11 15.40 -12.42 -7.85
CA ARG A 11 14.86 -11.17 -7.29
C ARG A 11 13.42 -10.93 -7.72
N TRP A 12 13.00 -11.55 -8.82
CA TRP A 12 11.72 -11.37 -9.48
C TRP A 12 11.36 -12.62 -10.29
N VAL A 13 10.08 -12.91 -10.39
CA VAL A 13 9.49 -13.96 -11.22
C VAL A 13 8.30 -13.40 -12.00
N ASN A 14 8.06 -13.87 -13.21
CA ASN A 14 6.89 -13.48 -13.97
C ASN A 14 5.60 -14.08 -13.39
N LEU A 15 4.43 -13.55 -13.81
CA LEU A 15 3.13 -13.97 -13.28
C LEU A 15 2.86 -15.48 -13.47
N ASN A 16 3.27 -16.06 -14.60
CA ASN A 16 3.07 -17.48 -14.85
C ASN A 16 3.93 -18.35 -13.91
N GLU A 17 5.20 -17.99 -13.71
CA GLU A 17 6.06 -18.68 -12.72
C GLU A 17 5.50 -18.52 -11.30
N ALA A 18 4.96 -17.35 -10.96
CA ALA A 18 4.34 -17.08 -9.66
C ALA A 18 3.09 -17.95 -9.47
N ALA A 19 2.20 -17.98 -10.46
CA ALA A 19 0.97 -18.78 -10.45
C ALA A 19 1.26 -20.27 -10.30
N GLN A 20 2.23 -20.82 -11.06
CA GLN A 20 2.63 -22.20 -10.92
C GLN A 20 3.15 -22.53 -9.53
N ARG A 21 3.94 -21.65 -8.95
CA ARG A 21 4.47 -21.86 -7.60
C ARG A 21 3.38 -21.83 -6.55
N LEU A 22 2.48 -20.85 -6.64
CA LEU A 22 1.35 -20.74 -5.70
C LEU A 22 0.42 -21.94 -5.84
N SER A 23 0.15 -22.40 -7.06
CA SER A 23 -0.63 -23.63 -7.29
C SER A 23 -0.02 -24.85 -6.56
N LEU A 24 1.30 -24.98 -6.59
CA LEU A 24 1.99 -26.07 -5.89
C LEU A 24 2.02 -25.90 -4.37
N ALA A 25 2.02 -24.65 -3.89
CA ALA A 25 2.07 -24.36 -2.45
C ALA A 25 0.71 -24.53 -1.78
N LEU A 26 -0.36 -24.16 -2.48
CA LEU A 26 -1.73 -24.17 -1.98
C LEU A 26 -2.49 -25.46 -2.31
N ASP A 27 -1.92 -26.33 -3.18
CA ASP A 27 -2.60 -27.52 -3.74
C ASP A 27 -3.91 -27.15 -4.47
N GLU A 28 -3.90 -25.99 -5.13
CA GLU A 28 -5.02 -25.40 -5.86
C GLU A 28 -4.52 -24.83 -7.19
N GLN A 29 -5.37 -24.84 -8.21
CA GLN A 29 -5.01 -24.25 -9.49
C GLN A 29 -5.12 -22.73 -9.44
N VAL A 30 -3.99 -22.05 -9.51
CA VAL A 30 -3.88 -20.58 -9.58
C VAL A 30 -3.39 -20.17 -10.96
N ASN A 31 -3.99 -19.16 -11.56
CA ASN A 31 -3.58 -18.61 -12.86
C ASN A 31 -3.12 -17.14 -12.73
N ALA A 32 -2.49 -16.62 -13.80
CA ALA A 32 -1.93 -15.28 -13.80
C ALA A 32 -3.01 -14.18 -13.67
N LEU A 33 -4.22 -14.42 -14.19
CA LEU A 33 -5.33 -13.47 -14.11
C LEU A 33 -5.82 -13.29 -12.67
N GLU A 34 -5.96 -14.39 -11.94
CA GLU A 34 -6.33 -14.36 -10.50
C GLU A 34 -5.31 -13.57 -9.67
N LEU A 35 -4.01 -13.66 -9.98
CA LEU A 35 -3.00 -12.86 -9.30
C LEU A 35 -3.15 -11.36 -9.56
N LEU A 36 -3.56 -10.96 -10.77
CA LEU A 36 -3.84 -9.56 -11.08
C LEU A 36 -5.09 -9.07 -10.32
N GLU A 37 -6.14 -9.89 -10.27
CA GLU A 37 -7.38 -9.56 -9.54
C GLU A 37 -7.12 -9.41 -8.04
N LEU A 38 -6.42 -10.37 -7.42
CA LEU A 38 -6.03 -10.29 -6.02
C LEU A 38 -5.16 -9.07 -5.69
N ALA A 39 -4.38 -8.59 -6.66
CA ALA A 39 -3.58 -7.39 -6.46
C ALA A 39 -4.43 -6.12 -6.48
N LEU A 40 -5.47 -6.04 -7.33
CA LEU A 40 -6.43 -4.93 -7.29
C LEU A 40 -7.24 -4.91 -5.98
N ASP A 41 -7.56 -6.08 -5.45
CA ASP A 41 -8.23 -6.22 -4.15
C ASP A 41 -7.32 -5.90 -2.96
N GLY A 42 -6.02 -5.60 -3.21
CA GLY A 42 -5.04 -5.28 -2.17
C GLY A 42 -4.52 -6.48 -1.37
N GLU A 43 -4.89 -7.71 -1.76
CA GLU A 43 -4.51 -8.95 -1.09
C GLU A 43 -3.08 -9.39 -1.44
N LEU A 44 -2.59 -8.96 -2.60
CA LEU A 44 -1.31 -9.37 -3.18
C LEU A 44 -0.50 -8.17 -3.65
N VAL A 45 0.81 -8.17 -3.40
CA VAL A 45 1.72 -7.13 -3.89
C VAL A 45 2.44 -7.61 -5.14
N LEU A 46 2.12 -7.00 -6.28
CA LEU A 46 2.81 -7.21 -7.54
C LEU A 46 4.10 -6.39 -7.60
N SER A 47 4.97 -6.80 -8.51
CA SER A 47 6.21 -6.09 -8.81
C SER A 47 6.32 -5.90 -10.33
N VAL A 48 6.94 -4.81 -10.73
CA VAL A 48 7.30 -4.55 -12.12
C VAL A 48 8.80 -4.67 -12.30
N LYS A 49 9.20 -5.24 -13.42
CA LYS A 49 10.57 -5.23 -13.90
C LYS A 49 10.65 -4.30 -15.10
N LEU A 50 11.28 -3.15 -14.91
CA LEU A 50 11.52 -2.17 -15.96
C LEU A 50 12.60 -2.66 -16.94
N PRO A 51 12.55 -2.25 -18.22
CA PRO A 51 13.59 -2.57 -19.21
C PRO A 51 14.98 -2.17 -18.71
N PHE A 52 15.94 -3.08 -18.81
CA PHE A 52 17.32 -2.86 -18.31
C PHE A 52 18.20 -2.03 -19.23
N ASP A 53 17.79 -1.87 -20.48
CA ASP A 53 18.49 -1.13 -21.53
C ASP A 53 18.22 0.37 -21.49
N LYS A 54 17.29 0.82 -20.64
CA LYS A 54 16.88 2.21 -20.47
C LYS A 54 17.07 2.66 -19.04
N LYS A 55 17.34 3.96 -18.87
CA LYS A 55 17.33 4.63 -17.56
C LYS A 55 16.05 5.42 -17.42
N PHE A 56 15.38 5.26 -16.31
CA PHE A 56 14.13 5.93 -16.00
C PHE A 56 14.37 7.00 -14.96
N LEU A 57 13.65 8.12 -15.13
CA LEU A 57 13.64 9.24 -14.21
C LEU A 57 12.40 9.14 -13.33
N ALA A 58 12.55 9.49 -12.08
CA ALA A 58 11.46 9.54 -11.13
C ALA A 58 11.67 10.64 -10.09
N ARG A 59 10.59 11.03 -9.40
CA ARG A 59 10.62 11.91 -8.24
C ARG A 59 10.26 11.08 -7.01
N LYS A 60 11.08 11.15 -5.98
CA LYS A 60 10.73 10.55 -4.70
C LYS A 60 9.50 11.26 -4.12
N ILE A 61 8.48 10.49 -3.74
CA ILE A 61 7.31 11.01 -3.05
C ILE A 61 7.67 11.13 -1.56
N ILE A 62 7.39 12.29 -0.99
CA ILE A 62 7.62 12.61 0.41
C ILE A 62 6.27 12.92 1.03
N GLU A 63 5.83 12.12 1.99
CA GLU A 63 4.62 12.43 2.74
C GLU A 63 4.86 13.60 3.66
N LYS A 64 4.12 14.67 3.43
CA LYS A 64 4.10 15.86 4.28
C LYS A 64 2.88 15.80 5.20
N HIS A 65 3.14 15.70 6.48
CA HIS A 65 2.13 15.67 7.52
C HIS A 65 1.96 17.07 8.12
N THR A 66 0.91 17.77 7.71
CA THR A 66 0.63 19.13 8.17
C THR A 66 -0.54 19.10 9.18
N PRO A 67 -0.40 19.65 10.41
CA PRO A 67 -1.54 19.77 11.33
C PRO A 67 -2.72 20.46 10.64
N MET A 68 -3.96 20.02 10.93
CA MET A 68 -5.16 20.56 10.29
C MET A 68 -5.29 22.09 10.48
N LEU A 69 -4.83 22.60 11.63
CA LEU A 69 -4.78 24.04 11.87
C LEU A 69 -3.95 24.79 10.83
N GLU A 70 -2.72 24.32 10.59
CA GLU A 70 -1.79 24.94 9.64
C GLU A 70 -2.28 24.78 8.19
N TYR A 71 -2.78 23.59 7.87
CA TYR A 71 -3.35 23.31 6.56
C TYR A 71 -4.50 24.24 6.21
N HIS A 72 -5.51 24.34 7.09
CA HIS A 72 -6.67 25.17 6.83
C HIS A 72 -6.37 26.67 6.89
N LYS A 73 -5.43 27.11 7.73
CA LYS A 73 -4.95 28.51 7.68
C LYS A 73 -4.30 28.84 6.34
N GLY A 74 -3.46 27.94 5.82
CA GLY A 74 -2.87 28.07 4.49
C GLY A 74 -3.94 28.14 3.40
N MET A 75 -4.93 27.26 3.44
CA MET A 75 -6.04 27.25 2.49
C MET A 75 -6.89 28.53 2.57
N PHE A 76 -7.22 29.02 3.78
CA PHE A 76 -7.94 30.27 3.96
C PHE A 76 -7.17 31.46 3.40
N LYS A 77 -5.87 31.53 3.70
CA LYS A 77 -4.99 32.59 3.16
C LYS A 77 -4.96 32.54 1.63
N PHE A 78 -4.77 31.37 1.04
CA PHE A 78 -4.80 31.18 -0.42
C PHE A 78 -6.13 31.63 -1.02
N GLN A 79 -7.26 31.22 -0.45
CA GLN A 79 -8.58 31.64 -0.92
C GLN A 79 -8.79 33.16 -0.82
N ASN A 80 -8.38 33.76 0.30
CA ASN A 80 -8.48 35.22 0.46
C ASN A 80 -7.63 35.99 -0.57
N GLU A 81 -6.47 35.49 -0.92
CA GLU A 81 -5.59 36.10 -1.92
C GLU A 81 -6.09 35.87 -3.35
N PHE A 82 -6.53 34.67 -3.66
CA PHE A 82 -6.92 34.27 -5.03
C PHE A 82 -8.28 34.84 -5.43
N PHE A 83 -9.27 34.85 -4.52
CA PHE A 83 -10.64 35.30 -4.82
C PHE A 83 -10.91 36.77 -4.53
N GLY A 84 -9.89 37.57 -4.27
CA GLY A 84 -10.02 39.03 -4.28
C GLY A 84 -9.76 39.75 -2.97
N LYS A 85 -8.98 39.21 -2.05
CA LYS A 85 -8.49 39.88 -0.84
C LYS A 85 -9.62 40.58 -0.03
N HIS A 86 -10.61 39.80 0.33
CA HIS A 86 -11.74 40.31 1.10
C HIS A 86 -11.35 40.82 2.49
N PHE A 87 -10.23 40.31 3.03
CA PHE A 87 -9.74 40.68 4.36
C PHE A 87 -8.24 41.02 4.30
N ILE A 88 -7.86 42.05 5.09
CA ILE A 88 -6.45 42.42 5.27
C ILE A 88 -5.83 41.43 6.29
N GLU A 89 -4.78 40.73 5.90
CA GLU A 89 -4.09 39.75 6.75
C GLU A 89 -3.71 40.41 8.11
N GLY A 90 -4.03 39.73 9.21
CA GLY A 90 -3.78 40.20 10.57
C GLY A 90 -4.78 41.21 11.12
N SER A 91 -5.78 41.64 10.35
CA SER A 91 -6.88 42.47 10.90
C SER A 91 -7.84 41.64 11.77
N ASP A 92 -8.56 42.27 12.68
CA ASP A 92 -9.59 41.60 13.50
C ASP A 92 -10.65 40.88 12.63
N ALA A 93 -11.00 41.49 11.50
CA ALA A 93 -11.93 40.89 10.55
C ALA A 93 -11.34 39.62 9.89
N TYR A 94 -10.04 39.64 9.55
CA TYR A 94 -9.34 38.46 9.02
C TYR A 94 -9.29 37.33 10.04
N VAL A 95 -8.87 37.62 11.28
CA VAL A 95 -8.76 36.61 12.36
C VAL A 95 -10.13 35.99 12.66
N LYS A 96 -11.18 36.79 12.67
CA LYS A 96 -12.54 36.27 12.86
C LYS A 96 -12.98 35.39 11.71
N ALA A 97 -12.78 35.81 10.46
CA ALA A 97 -13.14 35.01 9.27
C ALA A 97 -12.34 33.71 9.17
N GLU A 98 -11.04 33.74 9.53
CA GLU A 98 -10.20 32.57 9.62
C GLU A 98 -10.73 31.57 10.66
N MET A 99 -11.12 32.04 11.83
CA MET A 99 -11.70 31.18 12.88
C MET A 99 -13.05 30.57 12.46
N ASP A 100 -13.93 31.37 11.86
CA ASP A 100 -15.23 30.92 11.36
C ASP A 100 -15.02 29.84 10.24
N TYR A 101 -14.01 30.02 9.40
CA TYR A 101 -13.62 29.03 8.39
C TYR A 101 -13.13 27.72 9.04
N LEU A 102 -12.24 27.77 10.03
CA LEU A 102 -11.72 26.62 10.75
C LEU A 102 -12.85 25.82 11.43
N ILE A 103 -13.77 26.51 12.10
CA ILE A 103 -14.94 25.88 12.74
C ILE A 103 -15.82 25.18 11.69
N THR A 104 -15.99 25.81 10.53
CA THR A 104 -16.76 25.24 9.43
C THR A 104 -16.09 23.96 8.90
N GLN A 105 -14.76 23.98 8.72
CA GLN A 105 -14.02 22.80 8.27
C GLN A 105 -14.10 21.65 9.29
N HIS A 106 -13.99 21.94 10.58
CA HIS A 106 -14.19 20.93 11.62
C HIS A 106 -15.58 20.31 11.57
N LYS A 107 -16.62 21.14 11.38
CA LYS A 107 -17.98 20.64 11.24
C LYS A 107 -18.15 19.74 10.02
N LEU A 108 -17.61 20.12 8.87
CA LEU A 108 -17.63 19.30 7.65
C LEU A 108 -16.89 17.97 7.85
N PHE A 109 -15.77 18.00 8.59
CA PHE A 109 -15.04 16.78 8.94
C PHE A 109 -15.91 15.84 9.80
N LEU A 110 -16.60 16.36 10.81
CA LEU A 110 -17.52 15.59 11.65
C LEU A 110 -18.71 15.03 10.84
N ASP A 111 -19.27 15.83 9.95
CA ASP A 111 -20.40 15.43 9.10
C ASP A 111 -19.97 14.30 8.12
N GLY A 112 -18.70 14.24 7.73
CA GLY A 112 -18.14 13.19 6.89
C GLY A 112 -18.06 11.80 7.57
N TYR A 113 -18.08 11.76 8.91
CA TYR A 113 -18.13 10.52 9.70
C TYR A 113 -19.57 10.04 10.00
N ALA A 114 -20.57 10.64 9.42
CA ALA A 114 -21.97 10.29 9.69
C ALA A 114 -22.25 8.81 9.37
N GLY A 115 -22.39 7.96 10.40
CA GLY A 115 -22.66 6.54 10.33
C GLY A 115 -21.51 5.61 10.70
N GLU A 116 -20.30 6.12 10.95
CA GLU A 116 -19.16 5.38 11.46
C GLU A 116 -18.89 5.73 12.94
N GLU A 117 -18.32 4.81 13.71
CA GLU A 117 -17.85 5.10 15.07
C GLU A 117 -16.64 6.04 14.99
N MET A 118 -16.90 7.33 15.26
CA MET A 118 -15.85 8.33 15.32
C MET A 118 -15.21 8.35 16.72
N PRO A 119 -13.87 8.42 16.79
CA PRO A 119 -13.20 8.59 18.08
C PRO A 119 -13.65 9.87 18.79
N ASP A 120 -14.01 9.79 20.08
CA ASP A 120 -14.48 10.93 20.89
C ASP A 120 -13.52 12.12 20.88
N GLU A 121 -12.23 11.88 20.72
CA GLU A 121 -11.18 12.89 20.62
C GLU A 121 -11.41 13.86 19.45
N PHE A 122 -11.98 13.39 18.33
CA PHE A 122 -12.17 14.19 17.12
C PHE A 122 -13.33 15.19 17.23
N ASN A 123 -14.25 14.97 18.18
CA ASN A 123 -15.27 15.94 18.52
C ASN A 123 -14.69 17.23 19.15
N ASN A 124 -13.48 17.14 19.69
CA ASN A 124 -12.79 18.27 20.29
C ASN A 124 -12.08 19.09 19.21
N PHE A 125 -12.44 20.38 19.08
CA PHE A 125 -11.87 21.29 18.08
C PHE A 125 -10.34 21.44 18.22
N ASP A 126 -9.82 21.52 19.43
CA ASP A 126 -8.37 21.65 19.66
C ASP A 126 -7.64 20.37 19.26
N CYS A 127 -8.23 19.21 19.52
CA CYS A 127 -7.69 17.93 19.08
C CYS A 127 -7.70 17.83 17.55
N TYR A 128 -8.80 18.18 16.89
CA TYR A 128 -8.89 18.26 15.44
C TYR A 128 -7.77 19.12 14.85
N CYS A 129 -7.59 20.34 15.39
CA CYS A 129 -6.61 21.29 14.89
C CYS A 129 -5.14 20.81 15.01
N ASN A 130 -4.80 20.16 16.13
CA ASN A 130 -3.40 19.91 16.50
C ASN A 130 -2.97 18.43 16.36
N SER A 131 -3.89 17.49 16.56
CA SER A 131 -3.56 16.05 16.57
C SER A 131 -3.81 15.40 15.22
N ILE A 132 -4.85 15.82 14.50
CA ILE A 132 -5.12 15.33 13.15
C ILE A 132 -4.21 16.06 12.16
N LYS A 133 -3.63 15.30 11.23
CA LYS A 133 -2.74 15.81 10.20
C LYS A 133 -3.34 15.58 8.83
N ASN A 134 -3.31 16.62 8.01
CA ASN A 134 -3.48 16.46 6.57
C ASN A 134 -2.22 15.83 5.99
N VAL A 135 -2.39 14.80 5.18
CA VAL A 135 -1.28 14.11 4.52
C VAL A 135 -1.30 14.49 3.06
N GLU A 136 -0.26 15.16 2.62
CA GLU A 136 -0.06 15.58 1.24
C GLU A 136 1.21 14.94 0.68
N TRP A 137 1.21 14.67 -0.60
CA TRP A 137 2.42 14.26 -1.29
C TRP A 137 3.20 15.48 -1.76
N ASP A 138 4.43 15.57 -1.32
CA ASP A 138 5.44 16.46 -1.87
C ASP A 138 6.40 15.65 -2.74
N TYR A 139 7.03 16.31 -3.70
CA TYR A 139 7.86 15.64 -4.69
C TYR A 139 9.29 16.14 -4.59
N GLY A 140 10.21 15.22 -4.38
CA GLY A 140 11.64 15.47 -4.43
C GLY A 140 12.13 15.87 -5.83
N ASP A 141 13.44 15.99 -5.95
CA ASP A 141 14.10 16.27 -7.22
C ASP A 141 13.91 15.10 -8.20
N ILE A 142 14.03 15.38 -9.51
CA ILE A 142 14.02 14.33 -10.54
C ILE A 142 15.38 13.64 -10.56
N GLU A 143 15.36 12.33 -10.30
CA GLU A 143 16.55 11.49 -10.22
C GLU A 143 16.42 10.24 -11.08
N TYR A 144 17.54 9.64 -11.46
CA TYR A 144 17.51 8.34 -12.12
C TYR A 144 17.24 7.24 -11.10
N LEU A 145 16.35 6.32 -11.45
CA LEU A 145 16.15 5.11 -10.66
C LEU A 145 17.41 4.23 -10.68
N ASP A 146 17.83 3.78 -9.50
CA ASP A 146 19.04 2.96 -9.33
C ASP A 146 18.78 1.45 -9.56
N ASP A 147 17.53 1.02 -9.54
CA ASP A 147 17.09 -0.36 -9.74
C ASP A 147 16.12 -0.46 -10.91
N ASN A 148 15.88 -1.66 -11.38
CA ASN A 148 14.88 -1.94 -12.42
C ASN A 148 13.72 -2.82 -11.91
N ILE A 149 13.68 -3.18 -10.63
CA ILE A 149 12.62 -3.98 -10.03
C ILE A 149 12.00 -3.19 -8.88
N PHE A 150 10.71 -2.91 -9.00
CA PHE A 150 9.91 -2.16 -8.04
C PHE A 150 8.62 -2.90 -7.73
N GLU A 151 8.01 -2.63 -6.58
CA GLU A 151 6.64 -3.03 -6.30
C GLU A 151 5.67 -2.03 -6.94
N LEU A 152 4.55 -2.54 -7.44
CA LEU A 152 3.42 -1.71 -7.86
C LEU A 152 2.69 -1.22 -6.61
N SER A 153 2.57 0.09 -6.46
CA SER A 153 1.97 0.68 -5.26
C SER A 153 0.44 0.63 -5.27
N MET A 154 -0.16 0.51 -6.45
CA MET A 154 -1.61 0.64 -6.72
C MET A 154 -2.19 2.00 -6.26
N LEU A 155 -1.36 3.06 -6.31
CA LEU A 155 -1.76 4.42 -5.93
C LEU A 155 -1.86 5.36 -7.13
N GLY A 156 -1.43 4.91 -8.30
CA GLY A 156 -1.32 5.72 -9.49
C GLY A 156 -1.76 5.01 -10.77
N ALA A 157 -1.18 5.39 -11.89
CA ALA A 157 -1.56 4.87 -13.21
C ALA A 157 -1.21 3.38 -13.40
N GLU A 158 -0.31 2.82 -12.60
CA GLU A 158 0.02 1.38 -12.62
C GLU A 158 -1.16 0.49 -12.26
N GLU A 159 -2.11 0.98 -11.44
CA GLU A 159 -3.37 0.29 -11.16
C GLU A 159 -4.20 0.14 -12.43
N ILE A 160 -4.26 1.20 -13.24
CA ILE A 160 -4.98 1.20 -14.53
C ILE A 160 -4.32 0.21 -15.50
N ASP A 161 -2.98 0.14 -15.53
CA ASP A 161 -2.26 -0.83 -16.36
C ASP A 161 -2.62 -2.28 -15.99
N VAL A 162 -2.76 -2.57 -14.68
CA VAL A 162 -3.20 -3.88 -14.19
C VAL A 162 -4.66 -4.15 -14.57
N MET A 163 -5.56 -3.18 -14.38
CA MET A 163 -6.97 -3.30 -14.83
C MET A 163 -7.06 -3.56 -16.34
N TRP A 164 -6.24 -2.90 -17.11
CA TRP A 164 -6.15 -3.07 -18.56
C TRP A 164 -5.75 -4.49 -18.95
N LEU A 165 -4.73 -5.05 -18.30
CA LEU A 165 -4.30 -6.42 -18.51
C LEU A 165 -5.41 -7.43 -18.17
N ILE A 166 -6.17 -7.21 -17.11
CA ILE A 166 -7.29 -8.06 -16.74
C ILE A 166 -8.37 -8.03 -17.81
N ARG A 167 -8.81 -6.84 -18.23
CA ARG A 167 -9.85 -6.68 -19.27
C ARG A 167 -9.40 -7.28 -20.60
N GLN A 168 -8.15 -7.04 -21.01
CA GLN A 168 -7.59 -7.63 -22.22
C GLN A 168 -7.62 -9.15 -22.18
N ASN A 169 -7.28 -9.78 -21.05
CA ASN A 169 -7.34 -11.23 -20.87
C ASN A 169 -8.79 -11.77 -20.91
N LYS A 170 -9.75 -10.98 -20.45
CA LYS A 170 -11.19 -11.32 -20.51
C LYS A 170 -11.82 -11.03 -21.88
N GLY A 171 -11.13 -10.35 -22.80
CA GLY A 171 -11.67 -9.95 -24.10
C GLY A 171 -12.73 -8.86 -23.99
N GLU A 172 -12.68 -8.05 -22.94
CA GLU A 172 -13.57 -6.92 -22.69
C GLU A 172 -13.09 -5.66 -23.41
N ASP A 173 -14.01 -4.76 -23.74
CA ASP A 173 -13.70 -3.46 -24.30
C ASP A 173 -12.93 -2.61 -23.27
N LEU A 174 -11.92 -1.91 -23.77
CA LEU A 174 -11.05 -1.08 -22.96
C LEU A 174 -11.55 0.37 -23.00
N GLU A 175 -11.95 0.89 -21.85
CA GLU A 175 -12.22 2.32 -21.68
C GLU A 175 -10.91 3.06 -21.45
N GLU A 176 -10.77 4.26 -22.01
CA GLU A 176 -9.63 5.14 -21.70
C GLU A 176 -9.79 5.68 -20.27
N LEU A 177 -9.06 5.09 -19.35
CA LEU A 177 -8.91 5.57 -17.99
C LEU A 177 -7.57 6.29 -17.86
N THR A 178 -7.57 7.39 -17.13
CA THR A 178 -6.35 8.15 -16.82
C THR A 178 -6.27 8.43 -15.33
N ASN A 179 -5.07 8.35 -14.78
CA ASN A 179 -4.78 8.75 -13.41
C ASN A 179 -3.76 9.90 -13.44
N LEU A 180 -4.16 11.06 -12.94
CA LEU A 180 -3.32 12.27 -12.93
C LEU A 180 -2.09 12.15 -12.03
N ASN A 181 -2.10 11.22 -11.09
CA ASN A 181 -0.94 10.96 -10.23
C ASN A 181 0.22 10.31 -11.00
N GLY A 182 -0.05 9.75 -12.19
CA GLY A 182 0.93 9.00 -12.95
C GLY A 182 1.32 7.69 -12.28
N VAL A 183 2.34 7.01 -12.80
CA VAL A 183 2.84 5.74 -12.28
C VAL A 183 3.59 5.95 -10.97
N VAL A 184 3.19 5.24 -9.92
CA VAL A 184 3.82 5.27 -8.58
C VAL A 184 4.41 3.91 -8.26
N LEU A 185 5.71 3.85 -8.08
CA LEU A 185 6.48 2.65 -7.80
C LEU A 185 7.01 2.68 -6.37
N ARG A 186 7.14 1.50 -5.73
CA ARG A 186 7.74 1.37 -4.40
C ARG A 186 9.06 0.62 -4.49
N ASP A 187 10.10 1.16 -3.88
CA ASP A 187 11.38 0.47 -3.77
C ASP A 187 11.36 -0.55 -2.61
N ARG A 188 12.46 -1.29 -2.46
CA ARG A 188 12.61 -2.30 -1.41
C ARG A 188 12.64 -1.74 0.02
N ASN A 189 12.93 -0.44 0.16
CA ASN A 189 12.97 0.24 1.43
C ASN A 189 11.62 0.84 1.80
N GLY A 190 10.62 0.70 0.93
CA GLY A 190 9.28 1.24 1.11
C GLY A 190 9.12 2.68 0.59
N SER A 191 10.17 3.29 0.02
CA SER A 191 10.07 4.63 -0.57
C SER A 191 9.25 4.61 -1.85
N LEU A 192 8.38 5.60 -2.02
CA LEU A 192 7.56 5.77 -3.20
C LEU A 192 8.25 6.71 -4.20
N TYR A 193 8.12 6.38 -5.48
CA TYR A 193 8.69 7.12 -6.60
C TYR A 193 7.63 7.32 -7.67
N ASN A 194 7.43 8.56 -8.05
CA ASN A 194 6.58 8.92 -9.18
C ASN A 194 7.41 8.93 -10.46
N LEU A 195 7.14 8.02 -11.37
CA LEU A 195 7.85 7.88 -12.62
C LEU A 195 7.60 9.10 -13.52
N GLN A 196 8.64 9.57 -14.20
CA GLN A 196 8.58 10.78 -15.00
C GLN A 196 8.84 10.48 -16.49
N GLU A 197 8.03 11.09 -17.34
CA GLU A 197 8.22 11.12 -18.79
C GLU A 197 8.61 12.51 -19.25
N LYS A 198 9.38 12.58 -20.32
CA LYS A 198 9.79 13.84 -20.93
C LYS A 198 8.73 14.30 -21.91
N PHE A 199 8.37 15.58 -21.86
CA PHE A 199 7.55 16.21 -22.90
C PHE A 199 8.24 16.11 -24.25
N ASP A 200 7.46 16.16 -25.32
CA ASP A 200 8.02 16.23 -26.67
C ASP A 200 8.82 17.53 -26.88
N GLU A 201 9.71 17.50 -27.85
CA GLU A 201 10.61 18.64 -28.11
C GLU A 201 9.88 19.92 -28.58
N VAL A 202 8.70 19.77 -29.20
CA VAL A 202 7.88 20.91 -29.64
C VAL A 202 7.30 21.63 -28.44
N PHE A 203 6.75 20.86 -27.50
CA PHE A 203 6.19 21.39 -26.26
C PHE A 203 7.29 22.07 -25.41
N ILE A 204 8.46 21.48 -25.32
CA ILE A 204 9.60 22.05 -24.59
C ILE A 204 10.04 23.39 -25.20
N LYS A 205 10.15 23.47 -26.53
CA LYS A 205 10.48 24.72 -27.22
C LYS A 205 9.45 25.81 -26.94
N ASN A 206 8.16 25.46 -27.02
CA ASN A 206 7.09 26.43 -26.75
C ASN A 206 7.15 26.93 -25.29
N LEU A 207 7.45 26.06 -24.34
CA LEU A 207 7.65 26.45 -22.94
C LEU A 207 8.86 27.39 -22.76
N GLU A 208 9.95 27.13 -23.46
CA GLU A 208 11.14 27.98 -23.41
C GLU A 208 10.88 29.35 -24.03
N GLU A 209 10.14 29.43 -25.14
CA GLU A 209 9.75 30.70 -25.79
C GLU A 209 8.86 31.55 -24.87
N ILE A 210 7.83 30.95 -24.23
CA ILE A 210 6.96 31.63 -23.27
C ILE A 210 7.76 32.16 -22.07
N ASN A 211 8.72 31.41 -21.57
CA ASN A 211 9.55 31.79 -20.43
C ASN A 211 10.59 32.87 -20.73
N THR A 212 11.02 33.00 -22.00
CA THR A 212 11.92 34.11 -22.42
C THR A 212 11.19 35.44 -22.46
N GLU A 213 9.88 35.46 -22.65
CA GLU A 213 9.06 36.66 -22.58
C GLU A 213 8.75 37.09 -21.13
N SER A 214 8.75 36.19 -20.18
CA SER A 214 8.59 36.48 -18.74
C SER A 214 9.96 36.79 -18.11
N LYS A 215 10.20 38.08 -17.76
CA LYS A 215 11.48 38.62 -17.25
C LYS A 215 11.95 38.10 -15.88
N ASP A 216 11.73 36.84 -15.54
CA ASP A 216 12.20 36.28 -14.28
C ASP A 216 13.46 35.44 -14.48
N GLU A 217 14.52 36.10 -14.94
CA GLU A 217 15.87 35.51 -15.16
C GLU A 217 16.43 34.81 -13.89
N ASN A 218 16.03 35.26 -12.70
CA ASN A 218 16.60 34.74 -11.45
C ASN A 218 16.08 33.33 -11.08
N SER A 219 14.87 32.96 -11.48
CA SER A 219 14.33 31.63 -11.24
C SER A 219 14.94 30.59 -12.17
N LEU A 220 15.13 30.94 -13.44
CA LEU A 220 15.71 30.10 -14.50
C LEU A 220 17.18 29.74 -14.21
N ILE A 221 17.98 30.72 -13.75
CA ILE A 221 19.41 30.53 -13.47
C ILE A 221 19.61 29.64 -12.23
N ARG A 222 18.74 29.69 -11.23
CA ARG A 222 18.81 28.81 -10.05
C ARG A 222 18.54 27.35 -10.38
N TYR A 223 17.56 27.07 -11.24
CA TYR A 223 17.22 25.70 -11.63
C TYR A 223 18.32 25.06 -12.50
N SER A 224 18.84 25.78 -13.50
CA SER A 224 19.84 25.23 -14.44
C SER A 224 21.18 24.85 -13.81
N ARG A 225 21.55 25.46 -12.66
CA ARG A 225 22.81 25.17 -11.95
C ARG A 225 22.73 24.03 -10.93
N LYS A 226 21.54 23.77 -10.38
CA LYS A 226 21.36 22.79 -9.28
C LYS A 226 20.95 21.41 -9.80
N PHE A 227 20.25 21.35 -10.92
CA PHE A 227 19.70 20.10 -11.43
C PHE A 227 20.29 19.75 -12.81
N ARG A 228 20.72 18.50 -12.97
CA ARG A 228 21.11 17.97 -14.30
C ARG A 228 19.93 17.86 -15.26
N VAL A 229 18.71 17.96 -14.73
CA VAL A 229 17.44 17.76 -15.43
C VAL A 229 16.53 18.92 -15.07
N ASP A 230 15.96 19.63 -16.05
CA ASP A 230 14.97 20.68 -15.81
C ASP A 230 13.61 20.04 -15.51
N PRO A 231 13.06 20.17 -14.29
CA PRO A 231 11.81 19.55 -13.91
C PRO A 231 10.59 19.94 -14.76
N ARG A 232 10.66 21.11 -15.43
CA ARG A 232 9.59 21.63 -16.28
C ARG A 232 9.44 20.86 -17.59
N HIS A 233 10.48 20.10 -17.97
CA HIS A 233 10.47 19.29 -19.19
C HIS A 233 9.87 17.90 -18.96
N TYR A 234 9.40 17.60 -17.77
CA TYR A 234 8.91 16.28 -17.38
C TYR A 234 7.54 16.35 -16.72
N PHE A 235 6.79 15.27 -16.85
CA PHE A 235 5.48 15.08 -16.25
C PHE A 235 5.36 13.64 -15.73
N PRO A 236 4.39 13.37 -14.83
CA PRO A 236 4.14 12.01 -14.34
C PRO A 236 3.79 11.06 -15.50
N ALA A 237 4.49 9.93 -15.58
CA ALA A 237 4.25 8.94 -16.62
C ALA A 237 2.82 8.38 -16.52
N GLY A 238 2.08 8.43 -17.62
CA GLY A 238 0.67 7.99 -17.64
C GLY A 238 0.47 6.47 -17.65
N THR A 239 1.51 5.70 -17.98
CA THR A 239 1.51 4.23 -18.02
C THR A 239 2.88 3.68 -17.68
N LEU A 240 2.97 2.40 -17.39
CA LEU A 240 4.25 1.71 -17.27
C LEU A 240 5.02 1.76 -18.59
N PRO A 241 6.35 1.95 -18.56
CA PRO A 241 7.17 2.01 -19.76
C PRO A 241 7.01 0.78 -20.66
N ALA A 242 6.99 0.99 -21.96
CA ALA A 242 6.91 -0.09 -22.94
C ALA A 242 8.05 -1.11 -22.74
N GLY A 243 7.72 -2.39 -22.66
CA GLY A 243 8.65 -3.48 -22.36
C GLY A 243 8.80 -3.75 -20.86
N SER A 244 8.04 -3.11 -19.99
CA SER A 244 7.93 -3.49 -18.59
C SER A 244 7.23 -4.85 -18.46
N GLU A 245 7.68 -5.66 -17.50
CA GLU A 245 7.11 -6.97 -17.22
C GLU A 245 6.53 -6.98 -15.80
N ILE A 246 5.23 -7.32 -15.67
CA ILE A 246 4.58 -7.48 -14.35
C ILE A 246 4.83 -8.90 -13.84
N GLY A 247 5.09 -9.01 -12.55
CA GLY A 247 5.37 -10.26 -11.88
C GLY A 247 5.35 -10.09 -10.37
N MET A 248 6.14 -10.89 -9.66
CA MET A 248 6.21 -10.84 -8.20
C MET A 248 7.63 -10.97 -7.68
N SER A 249 7.90 -10.37 -6.53
CA SER A 249 9.10 -10.71 -5.76
C SER A 249 8.88 -12.02 -4.99
N PRO A 250 9.91 -12.87 -4.84
CA PRO A 250 9.82 -14.08 -4.01
C PRO A 250 9.46 -13.78 -2.55
N ALA A 251 9.80 -12.60 -2.05
CA ALA A 251 9.47 -12.17 -0.70
C ALA A 251 7.96 -11.94 -0.55
N ASN A 252 7.33 -11.22 -1.49
CA ASN A 252 5.88 -10.96 -1.46
C ASN A 252 5.09 -12.25 -1.69
N MET A 253 5.58 -13.13 -2.54
CA MET A 253 5.01 -14.45 -2.73
C MET A 253 5.00 -15.27 -1.42
N SER A 254 6.13 -15.28 -0.70
CA SER A 254 6.21 -15.98 0.59
C SER A 254 5.34 -15.36 1.67
N LYS A 255 5.17 -14.04 1.67
CA LYS A 255 4.23 -13.36 2.57
C LYS A 255 2.78 -13.74 2.27
N PHE A 256 2.41 -13.80 1.00
CA PHE A 256 1.09 -14.21 0.58
C PHE A 256 0.81 -15.69 0.92
N GLU A 257 1.76 -16.60 0.62
CA GLU A 257 1.67 -18.01 1.06
C GLU A 257 1.45 -18.12 2.58
N ALA A 258 2.19 -17.35 3.38
CA ALA A 258 2.05 -17.36 4.83
C ALA A 258 0.67 -16.84 5.28
N LYS A 259 0.18 -15.75 4.71
CA LYS A 259 -1.15 -15.18 5.00
C LYS A 259 -2.26 -16.18 4.76
N LEU A 260 -2.23 -16.90 3.63
CA LEU A 260 -3.24 -17.92 3.33
C LEU A 260 -3.15 -19.13 4.25
N LEU A 261 -1.94 -19.59 4.58
CA LEU A 261 -1.74 -20.71 5.51
C LEU A 261 -2.12 -20.34 6.96
N GLU A 262 -1.97 -19.07 7.35
CA GLU A 262 -2.41 -18.56 8.65
C GLU A 262 -3.94 -18.44 8.73
N SER A 263 -4.61 -18.03 7.64
CA SER A 263 -6.07 -17.96 7.57
C SER A 263 -6.74 -19.33 7.62
N ASP A 264 -6.13 -20.36 7.04
CA ASP A 264 -6.58 -21.75 7.17
C ASP A 264 -6.34 -22.33 8.57
N SER A 265 -5.39 -21.77 9.32
CA SER A 265 -5.15 -22.07 10.72
C SER A 265 -5.90 -21.12 11.64
N SER A 266 -7.18 -20.83 11.38
CA SER A 266 -8.04 -20.13 12.35
C SER A 266 -8.21 -21.00 13.59
N PHE A 267 -7.11 -21.10 14.37
CA PHE A 267 -7.18 -21.64 15.71
C PHE A 267 -8.12 -20.76 16.53
N PRO A 268 -8.95 -21.39 17.33
CA PRO A 268 -9.90 -20.66 18.15
C PRO A 268 -9.21 -19.58 18.99
N ASP A 269 -9.98 -18.57 19.34
CA ASP A 269 -9.67 -17.47 20.25
C ASP A 269 -8.68 -17.88 21.35
N GLU A 270 -7.74 -17.02 21.69
CA GLU A 270 -6.66 -17.28 22.65
C GLU A 270 -7.18 -17.81 23.97
N GLN A 271 -8.34 -17.35 24.44
CA GLN A 271 -9.02 -17.84 25.64
C GLN A 271 -9.46 -19.29 25.49
N LEU A 272 -9.94 -19.70 24.31
CA LEU A 272 -10.35 -21.07 24.04
C LEU A 272 -9.14 -22.01 23.99
N LEU A 273 -8.04 -21.55 23.38
CA LEU A 273 -6.77 -22.29 23.36
C LEU A 273 -6.20 -22.48 24.77
N LEU A 274 -6.20 -21.43 25.59
CA LEU A 274 -5.76 -21.50 26.98
C LEU A 274 -6.64 -22.44 27.81
N THR A 275 -7.96 -22.38 27.63
CA THR A 275 -8.91 -23.29 28.31
C THR A 275 -8.67 -24.72 27.89
N MET A 276 -8.55 -25.01 26.61
CA MET A 276 -8.23 -26.34 26.09
C MET A 276 -6.89 -26.86 26.60
N GLY A 277 -5.85 -25.99 26.62
CA GLY A 277 -4.53 -26.33 27.15
C GLY A 277 -4.58 -26.69 28.64
N SER A 278 -5.35 -25.92 29.41
CA SER A 278 -5.54 -26.20 30.84
C SER A 278 -6.27 -27.53 31.08
N ILE A 279 -7.35 -27.81 30.34
CA ILE A 279 -8.06 -29.08 30.37
C ILE A 279 -7.14 -30.24 29.97
N LEU A 280 -6.39 -30.08 28.88
CA LEU A 280 -5.45 -31.09 28.39
C LEU A 280 -4.39 -31.40 29.44
N LYS A 281 -3.80 -30.37 30.05
CA LYS A 281 -2.81 -30.52 31.11
C LYS A 281 -3.40 -31.31 32.31
N GLU A 282 -4.60 -30.97 32.75
CA GLU A 282 -5.26 -31.64 33.88
C GLU A 282 -5.53 -33.12 33.58
N ILE A 283 -6.06 -33.44 32.40
CA ILE A 283 -6.36 -34.83 31.98
C ILE A 283 -5.07 -35.65 31.78
N THR A 284 -3.95 -35.05 31.37
CA THR A 284 -2.70 -35.77 31.10
C THR A 284 -1.76 -35.83 32.30
N THR A 285 -1.92 -34.94 33.31
CA THR A 285 -1.04 -34.87 34.51
C THR A 285 -1.69 -35.42 35.78
N SER A 286 -3.00 -35.62 35.85
CA SER A 286 -3.64 -36.19 37.03
C SER A 286 -3.19 -37.65 37.29
N GLY A 287 -3.06 -38.04 38.56
CA GLY A 287 -2.42 -39.28 39.02
C GLY A 287 -3.02 -40.60 38.52
N ALA A 288 -4.15 -40.58 37.83
CA ALA A 288 -4.72 -41.71 37.11
C ALA A 288 -4.56 -41.50 35.60
N LYS A 289 -3.35 -41.54 35.10
CA LYS A 289 -3.04 -41.37 33.66
C LYS A 289 -3.83 -42.34 32.78
N LYS A 290 -5.02 -41.93 32.33
CA LYS A 290 -5.79 -42.70 31.37
C LYS A 290 -5.49 -42.32 29.93
N TRP A 291 -4.99 -41.10 29.69
CA TRP A 291 -4.83 -40.58 28.35
C TRP A 291 -3.46 -39.95 28.14
N THR A 292 -2.80 -40.33 27.06
CA THR A 292 -1.72 -39.50 26.48
C THR A 292 -2.32 -38.53 25.47
N GLN A 293 -1.63 -37.45 25.15
CA GLN A 293 -2.07 -36.48 24.15
C GLN A 293 -2.40 -37.12 22.78
N GLY A 294 -1.55 -38.05 22.32
CA GLY A 294 -1.78 -38.81 21.07
C GLY A 294 -3.00 -39.72 21.15
N ALA A 295 -3.15 -40.49 22.23
CA ALA A 295 -4.33 -41.37 22.43
C ALA A 295 -5.64 -40.58 22.49
N LEU A 296 -5.60 -39.38 23.07
CA LEU A 296 -6.76 -38.49 23.09
C LEU A 296 -7.09 -37.97 21.69
N ALA A 297 -6.08 -37.56 20.90
CA ALA A 297 -6.26 -37.10 19.54
C ALA A 297 -6.86 -38.19 18.63
N THR A 298 -6.36 -39.43 18.72
CA THR A 298 -6.90 -40.58 18.00
C THR A 298 -8.36 -40.86 18.40
N ALA A 299 -8.67 -40.87 19.68
CA ALA A 299 -10.05 -41.11 20.18
C ALA A 299 -11.04 -40.01 19.73
N ILE A 300 -10.61 -38.77 19.63
CA ILE A 300 -11.45 -37.66 19.11
C ILE A 300 -11.64 -37.81 17.60
N SER A 301 -10.59 -38.16 16.85
CA SER A 301 -10.68 -38.30 15.39
C SER A 301 -11.59 -39.46 14.98
N GLU A 302 -11.66 -40.53 15.76
CA GLU A 302 -12.56 -41.67 15.57
C GLU A 302 -14.05 -41.29 15.62
N LYS A 303 -14.38 -40.16 16.26
CA LYS A 303 -15.76 -39.63 16.29
C LYS A 303 -16.21 -39.00 14.97
N LYS A 304 -15.31 -38.91 13.97
CA LYS A 304 -15.59 -38.40 12.62
C LYS A 304 -16.29 -37.03 12.61
N ILE A 305 -15.90 -36.15 13.52
CA ILE A 305 -16.38 -34.75 13.53
C ILE A 305 -15.77 -34.02 12.34
N ILE A 306 -16.58 -33.29 11.55
CA ILE A 306 -16.14 -32.55 10.38
C ILE A 306 -15.00 -31.59 10.77
N ASN A 307 -13.92 -31.55 9.96
CA ASN A 307 -12.71 -30.73 10.16
C ASN A 307 -11.84 -31.07 11.38
N LEU A 308 -12.10 -32.15 12.13
CA LEU A 308 -11.28 -32.63 13.25
C LEU A 308 -10.54 -33.93 12.87
N SER A 309 -9.55 -33.83 11.99
CA SER A 309 -8.62 -34.95 11.75
C SER A 309 -7.64 -35.06 12.91
N GLU A 310 -7.05 -36.27 13.09
CA GLU A 310 -6.03 -36.52 14.14
C GLU A 310 -4.86 -35.52 14.03
N ARG A 311 -4.47 -35.16 12.80
CA ARG A 311 -3.44 -34.14 12.52
C ARG A 311 -3.84 -32.76 13.01
N THR A 312 -5.07 -32.35 12.73
CA THR A 312 -5.64 -31.05 13.18
C THR A 312 -5.68 -30.99 14.71
N ILE A 313 -6.15 -32.05 15.35
CA ILE A 313 -6.25 -32.12 16.83
C ILE A 313 -4.86 -32.05 17.47
N ASN A 314 -3.88 -32.80 16.95
CA ASN A 314 -2.52 -32.75 17.45
C ASN A 314 -1.87 -31.37 17.23
N GLY A 315 -2.20 -30.67 16.14
CA GLY A 315 -1.79 -29.29 15.90
C GLY A 315 -2.34 -28.34 16.97
N ILE A 316 -3.64 -28.41 17.24
CA ILE A 316 -4.31 -27.64 18.30
C ILE A 316 -3.66 -27.93 19.68
N PHE A 317 -3.46 -29.19 20.04
CA PHE A 317 -2.82 -29.55 21.27
C PHE A 317 -1.39 -29.03 21.42
N SER A 318 -0.64 -29.04 20.32
CA SER A 318 0.72 -28.48 20.30
C SER A 318 0.72 -26.97 20.53
N GLU A 319 -0.18 -26.24 19.86
CA GLU A 319 -0.31 -24.80 20.01
C GLU A 319 -0.78 -24.40 21.41
N THR A 320 -1.82 -25.09 21.95
CA THR A 320 -2.29 -24.84 23.33
C THR A 320 -1.19 -25.04 24.35
N ASN A 321 -0.36 -26.08 24.21
CA ASN A 321 0.76 -26.32 25.09
C ASN A 321 1.86 -25.26 24.99
N LYS A 322 2.13 -24.74 23.81
CA LYS A 322 3.07 -23.62 23.63
C LYS A 322 2.57 -22.35 24.32
N ARG A 323 1.31 -21.99 24.09
CA ARG A 323 0.67 -20.83 24.72
C ARG A 323 0.65 -20.93 26.24
N LEU A 324 0.29 -22.10 26.77
CA LEU A 324 0.29 -22.33 28.21
C LEU A 324 1.69 -22.17 28.84
N LYS A 325 2.74 -22.63 28.16
CA LYS A 325 4.13 -22.46 28.59
C LYS A 325 4.63 -21.03 28.52
N SER A 326 4.10 -20.18 27.63
CA SER A 326 4.51 -18.79 27.51
C SER A 326 3.94 -17.89 28.61
N ILE A 327 2.91 -18.37 29.35
CA ILE A 327 2.23 -17.63 30.42
C ILE A 327 2.60 -18.19 31.81
N SER A 328 3.14 -19.42 31.88
CA SER A 328 3.66 -20.05 33.10
C SER A 328 5.09 -19.69 33.36
#